data_115980217f157a31dede2d91cc4ff49f
#
_entry.id   115980217f157a31dede2d91cc4ff49f
#
_cell.length_a   1.000
_cell.length_b   1.000
_cell.length_c   1.000
_cell.angle_alpha   90.00
_cell.angle_beta   90.00
_cell.angle_gamma   90.00
#
_symmetry.space_group_name_H-M   'P 1'
#
loop_
_entity.id
_entity.type
_entity.pdbx_description
1 polymer ?
#
loop_
_entity_poly.entity_id
_entity_poly.type
_entity_poly.pdbx_seq_one_letter_code
_entity_poly.pdbx_strand_id
1 'polypeptide(L)'
;MDKVIPFLIQHGYAVLFVWVLAETMGLPLPSVPLLITMGALAGAGQLNLFLCISLGVCAALLSDIVWYAVGRKRGSKVLSSICRIALEPDSCVRRTESLFGVYGARSLLVTKFLPGLSAVSTPLAGIIHMPLSRFVLFDVLGILLWVGAYTLVGYIFSEELDRALDYAGGMGKTLFVLVAGGLTIYVLWKYSLRRRFISQLVIARITPDELKQKLDAGESIMIIDVRHSLDFEADPYVIPGALRMSLDQAESHPALSSDRETVVYCT
;
A
#
# COMPACT_ATOMS: atom_id res chain seq x y z
N MET A 1 16.30 18.88 21.01
CA MET A 1 15.72 17.68 21.59
C MET A 1 15.10 17.92 22.97
N ASP A 2 15.57 18.92 23.69
CA ASP A 2 15.16 19.21 25.08
C ASP A 2 13.67 19.53 25.32
N LYS A 3 12.90 19.82 24.27
CA LYS A 3 11.45 20.08 24.37
C LYS A 3 10.58 18.92 23.87
N VAL A 4 11.13 18.01 23.08
CA VAL A 4 10.34 16.91 22.45
C VAL A 4 10.08 15.81 23.46
N ILE A 5 11.07 15.41 24.23
CA ILE A 5 10.93 14.35 25.26
C ILE A 5 9.91 14.73 26.33
N PRO A 6 9.98 15.92 26.98
CA PRO A 6 8.96 16.34 27.95
C PRO A 6 7.56 16.43 27.33
N PHE A 7 7.43 16.86 26.08
CA PHE A 7 6.17 16.88 25.38
C PHE A 7 5.60 15.46 25.14
N LEU A 8 6.46 14.51 24.75
CA LEU A 8 6.04 13.10 24.57
C LEU A 8 5.69 12.43 25.90
N ILE A 9 6.34 12.78 27.00
CA ILE A 9 5.99 12.25 28.34
C ILE A 9 4.59 12.76 28.73
N GLN A 10 4.28 14.02 28.46
CA GLN A 10 3.00 14.63 28.84
C GLN A 10 1.84 14.25 27.93
N HIS A 11 2.09 14.15 26.60
CA HIS A 11 1.06 13.96 25.58
C HIS A 11 1.25 12.69 24.73
N GLY A 12 2.21 11.85 25.07
CA GLY A 12 2.68 10.73 24.23
C GLY A 12 1.57 9.79 23.82
N TYR A 13 0.66 9.46 24.70
CA TYR A 13 -0.46 8.57 24.38
C TYR A 13 -1.37 9.15 23.30
N ALA A 14 -1.70 10.46 23.38
CA ALA A 14 -2.50 11.13 22.37
C ALA A 14 -1.75 11.27 21.04
N VAL A 15 -0.46 11.59 21.11
CA VAL A 15 0.41 11.68 19.93
C VAL A 15 0.51 10.31 19.25
N LEU A 16 0.76 9.24 20.01
CA LEU A 16 0.82 7.88 19.48
C LEU A 16 -0.46 7.50 18.76
N PHE A 17 -1.61 7.69 19.41
CA PHE A 17 -2.91 7.35 18.85
C PHE A 17 -3.19 8.11 17.55
N VAL A 18 -3.05 9.43 17.57
CA VAL A 18 -3.33 10.29 16.41
C VAL A 18 -2.36 10.00 15.27
N TRP A 19 -1.08 9.79 15.58
CA TRP A 19 -0.04 9.53 14.58
C TRP A 19 -0.23 8.18 13.88
N VAL A 20 -0.46 7.10 14.65
CA VAL A 20 -0.72 5.77 14.07
C VAL A 20 -2.02 5.78 13.27
N LEU A 21 -3.07 6.45 13.78
CA LEU A 21 -4.32 6.60 13.05
C LEU A 21 -4.12 7.33 11.72
N ALA A 22 -3.37 8.43 11.73
CA ALA A 22 -3.10 9.24 10.55
C ALA A 22 -2.30 8.47 9.48
N GLU A 23 -1.24 7.74 9.89
CA GLU A 23 -0.47 6.89 8.99
C GLU A 23 -1.34 5.80 8.36
N THR A 24 -2.07 5.06 9.19
CA THR A 24 -2.91 3.95 8.70
C THR A 24 -4.09 4.44 7.85
N MET A 25 -4.53 5.69 8.06
CA MET A 25 -5.49 6.36 7.17
C MET A 25 -4.90 6.76 5.80
N GLY A 26 -3.57 6.67 5.63
CA GLY A 26 -2.91 6.89 4.34
C GLY A 26 -2.02 8.14 4.29
N LEU A 27 -1.80 8.82 5.41
CA LEU A 27 -0.79 9.88 5.46
C LEU A 27 0.62 9.24 5.43
N PRO A 28 1.57 9.79 4.66
CA PRO A 28 2.92 9.24 4.56
C PRO A 28 3.77 9.59 5.79
N LEU A 29 3.32 9.16 6.95
CA LEU A 29 3.97 9.36 8.24
C LEU A 29 4.62 8.04 8.68
N PRO A 30 5.92 7.99 9.02
CA PRO A 30 6.54 6.78 9.52
C PRO A 30 6.19 6.60 11.02
N SER A 31 5.41 5.58 11.38
CA SER A 31 5.09 5.27 12.79
C SER A 31 6.13 4.41 13.48
N VAL A 32 6.95 3.68 12.74
CA VAL A 32 7.96 2.79 13.32
C VAL A 32 8.90 3.53 14.27
N PRO A 33 9.50 4.69 13.91
CA PRO A 33 10.34 5.45 14.83
C PRO A 33 9.58 5.90 16.08
N LEU A 34 8.32 6.29 15.95
CA LEU A 34 7.49 6.69 17.08
C LEU A 34 7.21 5.49 18.00
N LEU A 35 6.82 4.33 17.46
CA LEU A 35 6.58 3.11 18.24
C LEU A 35 7.83 2.69 19.05
N ILE A 36 9.02 2.73 18.43
CA ILE A 36 10.29 2.44 19.11
C ILE A 36 10.53 3.47 20.22
N THR A 37 10.34 4.76 19.95
CA THR A 37 10.53 5.82 20.95
C THR A 37 9.56 5.65 22.14
N MET A 38 8.29 5.36 21.88
CA MET A 38 7.30 5.12 22.93
C MET A 38 7.64 3.86 23.76
N GLY A 39 8.18 2.83 23.10
CA GLY A 39 8.71 1.64 23.77
C GLY A 39 9.89 1.97 24.67
N ALA A 40 10.85 2.78 24.21
CA ALA A 40 11.98 3.21 25.01
C ALA A 40 11.57 4.06 26.23
N LEU A 41 10.63 4.99 26.06
CA LEU A 41 10.07 5.76 27.17
C LEU A 41 9.35 4.86 28.19
N ALA A 42 8.73 3.78 27.73
CA ALA A 42 8.13 2.78 28.62
C ALA A 42 9.20 1.96 29.35
N GLY A 43 10.31 1.60 28.69
CA GLY A 43 11.46 0.93 29.29
C GLY A 43 12.15 1.80 30.35
N ALA A 44 12.23 3.11 30.11
CA ALA A 44 12.71 4.10 31.08
C ALA A 44 11.70 4.41 32.21
N GLY A 45 10.57 3.70 32.29
CA GLY A 45 9.55 3.86 33.33
C GLY A 45 8.69 5.13 33.24
N GLN A 46 8.78 5.88 32.14
CA GLN A 46 8.06 7.14 31.94
C GLN A 46 6.66 6.93 31.35
N LEU A 47 6.44 5.82 30.66
CA LEU A 47 5.16 5.43 30.08
C LEU A 47 4.80 3.98 30.42
N ASN A 48 3.52 3.64 30.26
CA ASN A 48 3.07 2.27 30.45
C ASN A 48 3.09 1.53 29.10
N LEU A 49 3.90 0.45 29.00
CA LEU A 49 4.06 -0.35 27.79
C LEU A 49 2.73 -0.92 27.28
N PHE A 50 1.91 -1.46 28.18
CA PHE A 50 0.63 -2.06 27.81
C PHE A 50 -0.31 -1.01 27.23
N LEU A 51 -0.32 0.20 27.80
CA LEU A 51 -1.15 1.30 27.30
C LEU A 51 -0.68 1.77 25.91
N CYS A 52 0.64 1.86 25.68
CA CYS A 52 1.20 2.20 24.36
C CYS A 52 0.77 1.18 23.31
N ILE A 53 0.92 -0.12 23.58
CA ILE A 53 0.52 -1.18 22.65
C ILE A 53 -0.98 -1.14 22.41
N SER A 54 -1.80 -1.03 23.45
CA SER A 54 -3.26 -1.01 23.33
C SER A 54 -3.76 0.17 22.50
N LEU A 55 -3.22 1.36 22.72
CA LEU A 55 -3.59 2.56 21.95
C LEU A 55 -3.15 2.47 20.48
N GLY A 56 -1.94 1.96 20.22
CA GLY A 56 -1.47 1.71 18.86
C GLY A 56 -2.35 0.71 18.11
N VAL A 57 -2.73 -0.38 18.79
CA VAL A 57 -3.65 -1.38 18.22
C VAL A 57 -5.02 -0.79 17.96
N CYS A 58 -5.60 -0.05 18.90
CA CYS A 58 -6.90 0.59 18.73
C CYS A 58 -6.90 1.61 17.57
N ALA A 59 -5.85 2.43 17.46
CA ALA A 59 -5.73 3.41 16.40
C ALA A 59 -5.67 2.77 15.01
N ALA A 60 -4.80 1.75 14.84
CA ALA A 60 -4.67 1.03 13.59
C ALA A 60 -5.94 0.28 13.21
N LEU A 61 -6.54 -0.45 14.16
CA LEU A 61 -7.77 -1.21 13.94
C LEU A 61 -8.94 -0.29 13.52
N LEU A 62 -9.06 0.87 14.14
CA LEU A 62 -10.11 1.84 13.80
C LEU A 62 -10.01 2.27 12.31
N SER A 63 -8.80 2.59 11.87
CA SER A 63 -8.53 2.92 10.48
C SER A 63 -8.82 1.74 9.55
N ASP A 64 -8.37 0.55 9.92
CA ASP A 64 -8.51 -0.65 9.08
C ASP A 64 -9.98 -1.06 8.91
N ILE A 65 -10.81 -0.92 9.95
CA ILE A 65 -12.26 -1.14 9.84
C ILE A 65 -12.88 -0.14 8.86
N VAL A 66 -12.44 1.11 8.87
CA VAL A 66 -12.93 2.12 7.91
C VAL A 66 -12.56 1.72 6.48
N TRP A 67 -11.30 1.37 6.22
CA TRP A 67 -10.85 0.93 4.90
C TRP A 67 -11.52 -0.37 4.43
N TYR A 68 -11.70 -1.34 5.32
CA TYR A 68 -12.48 -2.55 5.02
C TYR A 68 -13.91 -2.22 4.61
N ALA A 69 -14.60 -1.34 5.35
CA ALA A 69 -15.97 -0.94 5.05
C ALA A 69 -16.07 -0.16 3.72
N VAL A 70 -15.08 0.69 3.44
CA VAL A 70 -14.99 1.44 2.18
C VAL A 70 -14.75 0.47 1.01
N GLY A 71 -13.84 -0.49 1.15
CA GLY A 71 -13.59 -1.55 0.17
C GLY A 71 -14.85 -2.37 -0.12
N ARG A 72 -15.56 -2.79 0.93
CA ARG A 72 -16.80 -3.56 0.82
C ARG A 72 -17.95 -2.82 0.12
N LYS A 73 -18.04 -1.49 0.32
CA LYS A 73 -19.12 -0.66 -0.26
C LYS A 73 -18.80 -0.15 -1.66
N ARG A 74 -17.55 0.20 -1.95
CA ARG A 74 -17.15 0.86 -3.20
C ARG A 74 -16.41 -0.04 -4.18
N GLY A 75 -16.10 -1.28 -3.79
CA GLY A 75 -15.48 -2.29 -4.65
C GLY A 75 -14.13 -1.85 -5.23
N SER A 76 -13.84 -2.26 -6.45
CA SER A 76 -12.58 -2.02 -7.16
C SER A 76 -12.25 -0.53 -7.38
N LYS A 77 -13.24 0.37 -7.39
CA LYS A 77 -13.02 1.83 -7.54
C LYS A 77 -12.10 2.41 -6.46
N VAL A 78 -12.13 1.83 -5.25
CA VAL A 78 -11.24 2.25 -4.15
C VAL A 78 -9.81 1.83 -4.44
N LEU A 79 -9.64 0.61 -4.91
CA LEU A 79 -8.34 0.03 -5.20
C LEU A 79 -7.64 0.81 -6.32
N SER A 80 -8.36 1.14 -7.39
CA SER A 80 -7.84 1.97 -8.48
C SER A 80 -7.41 3.36 -8.00
N SER A 81 -8.15 3.95 -7.06
CA SER A 81 -7.80 5.26 -6.49
C SER A 81 -6.54 5.20 -5.61
N ILE A 82 -6.42 4.19 -4.75
CA ILE A 82 -5.23 3.99 -3.89
C ILE A 82 -4.01 3.69 -4.75
N CYS A 83 -4.15 2.82 -5.74
CA CYS A 83 -3.06 2.41 -6.61
C CYS A 83 -2.60 3.53 -7.55
N ARG A 84 -3.47 4.48 -7.90
CA ARG A 84 -3.07 5.66 -8.69
C ARG A 84 -2.04 6.53 -7.96
N ILE A 85 -2.07 6.54 -6.64
CA ILE A 85 -1.11 7.26 -5.78
C ILE A 85 0.17 6.44 -5.58
N ALA A 86 0.10 5.11 -5.65
CA ALA A 86 1.25 4.23 -5.51
C ALA A 86 2.23 4.36 -6.69
N LEU A 87 3.52 4.21 -6.40
CA LEU A 87 4.58 4.29 -7.42
C LEU A 87 4.56 3.12 -8.42
N GLU A 88 3.94 1.99 -8.06
CA GLU A 88 3.77 0.79 -8.89
C GLU A 88 2.37 0.20 -8.65
N PRO A 89 1.34 0.75 -9.31
CA PRO A 89 -0.05 0.36 -9.03
C PRO A 89 -0.34 -1.12 -9.33
N ASP A 90 0.11 -1.65 -10.45
CA ASP A 90 -0.23 -3.00 -10.92
C ASP A 90 0.46 -4.10 -10.11
N SER A 91 1.73 -3.90 -9.73
CA SER A 91 2.49 -4.86 -8.94
C SER A 91 1.96 -4.99 -7.51
N CYS A 92 1.45 -3.90 -6.94
CA CYS A 92 0.92 -3.88 -5.58
C CYS A 92 -0.38 -4.68 -5.46
N VAL A 93 -1.30 -4.49 -6.40
CA VAL A 93 -2.59 -5.20 -6.44
C VAL A 93 -2.37 -6.69 -6.68
N ARG A 94 -1.64 -7.07 -7.74
CA ARG A 94 -1.34 -8.47 -8.07
C ARG A 94 -0.67 -9.21 -6.91
N ARG A 95 0.29 -8.55 -6.25
CA ARG A 95 1.02 -9.15 -5.12
C ARG A 95 0.10 -9.38 -3.92
N THR A 96 -0.80 -8.45 -3.65
CA THR A 96 -1.76 -8.58 -2.56
C THR A 96 -2.81 -9.65 -2.88
N GLU A 97 -3.35 -9.68 -4.10
CA GLU A 97 -4.31 -10.70 -4.53
C GLU A 97 -3.70 -12.11 -4.51
N SER A 98 -2.45 -12.27 -4.99
CA SER A 98 -1.79 -13.57 -4.94
C SER A 98 -1.58 -14.04 -3.50
N LEU A 99 -1.24 -13.15 -2.57
CA LEU A 99 -1.13 -13.49 -1.15
C LEU A 99 -2.47 -13.89 -0.54
N PHE A 100 -3.55 -13.16 -0.87
CA PHE A 100 -4.89 -13.51 -0.40
C PHE A 100 -5.41 -14.81 -1.05
N GLY A 101 -5.07 -15.07 -2.31
CA GLY A 101 -5.40 -16.32 -3.00
C GLY A 101 -4.74 -17.55 -2.36
N VAL A 102 -3.48 -17.44 -1.94
CA VAL A 102 -2.71 -18.54 -1.36
C VAL A 102 -2.96 -18.68 0.15
N TYR A 103 -2.92 -17.59 0.90
CA TYR A 103 -2.92 -17.60 2.37
C TYR A 103 -4.26 -17.15 3.00
N GLY A 104 -5.20 -16.65 2.20
CA GLY A 104 -6.48 -16.14 2.68
C GLY A 104 -6.31 -15.04 3.73
N ALA A 105 -7.12 -15.08 4.81
CA ALA A 105 -7.07 -14.11 5.90
C ALA A 105 -5.74 -14.07 6.66
N ARG A 106 -4.95 -15.16 6.61
CA ARG A 106 -3.63 -15.23 7.28
C ARG A 106 -2.62 -14.25 6.68
N SER A 107 -2.82 -13.81 5.44
CA SER A 107 -1.97 -12.80 4.80
C SER A 107 -1.93 -11.48 5.59
N LEU A 108 -3.03 -11.11 6.28
CA LEU A 108 -3.11 -9.91 7.12
C LEU A 108 -2.06 -9.85 8.22
N LEU A 109 -1.60 -11.02 8.72
CA LEU A 109 -0.53 -11.09 9.75
C LEU A 109 0.79 -10.48 9.27
N VAL A 110 1.09 -10.61 7.98
CA VAL A 110 2.39 -10.23 7.39
C VAL A 110 2.32 -8.91 6.65
N THR A 111 1.15 -8.55 6.12
CA THR A 111 1.00 -7.36 5.27
C THR A 111 1.34 -6.06 5.99
N LYS A 112 1.17 -6.00 7.33
CA LYS A 112 1.55 -4.82 8.14
C LYS A 112 3.06 -4.53 8.14
N PHE A 113 3.90 -5.54 7.92
CA PHE A 113 5.34 -5.38 7.84
C PHE A 113 5.85 -4.98 6.44
N LEU A 114 5.00 -5.08 5.43
CA LEU A 114 5.38 -4.81 4.05
C LEU A 114 4.84 -3.44 3.60
N PRO A 115 5.73 -2.46 3.35
CA PRO A 115 5.31 -1.13 2.90
C PRO A 115 4.48 -1.21 1.61
N GLY A 116 3.35 -0.51 1.59
CA GLY A 116 2.43 -0.50 0.46
C GLY A 116 1.41 -1.64 0.45
N LEU A 117 1.76 -2.86 0.91
CA LEU A 117 0.78 -3.95 1.02
C LEU A 117 -0.25 -3.70 2.13
N SER A 118 0.16 -3.09 3.24
CA SER A 118 -0.74 -2.73 4.33
C SER A 118 -1.90 -1.84 3.89
N ALA A 119 -1.64 -0.86 3.02
CA ALA A 119 -2.65 0.06 2.52
C ALA A 119 -3.67 -0.59 1.57
N VAL A 120 -3.27 -1.67 0.88
CA VAL A 120 -4.11 -2.37 -0.12
C VAL A 120 -4.83 -3.57 0.50
N SER A 121 -4.19 -4.27 1.44
CA SER A 121 -4.72 -5.51 2.03
C SER A 121 -6.06 -5.32 2.72
N THR A 122 -6.23 -4.23 3.44
CA THR A 122 -7.44 -3.94 4.22
C THR A 122 -8.67 -3.66 3.33
N PRO A 123 -8.61 -2.73 2.35
CA PRO A 123 -9.73 -2.55 1.43
C PRO A 123 -9.96 -3.79 0.55
N LEU A 124 -8.92 -4.53 0.16
CA LEU A 124 -9.06 -5.78 -0.60
C LEU A 124 -9.84 -6.84 0.18
N ALA A 125 -9.56 -7.01 1.48
CA ALA A 125 -10.35 -7.90 2.33
C ALA A 125 -11.85 -7.53 2.34
N GLY A 126 -12.16 -6.22 2.25
CA GLY A 126 -13.54 -5.73 2.09
C GLY A 126 -14.13 -6.07 0.71
N ILE A 127 -13.39 -5.88 -0.36
CA ILE A 127 -13.78 -6.15 -1.75
C ILE A 127 -14.14 -7.63 -1.95
N ILE A 128 -13.30 -8.54 -1.48
CA ILE A 128 -13.56 -10.00 -1.57
C ILE A 128 -14.62 -10.47 -0.58
N HIS A 129 -15.33 -9.56 0.08
CA HIS A 129 -16.40 -9.85 1.04
C HIS A 129 -15.99 -10.81 2.16
N MET A 130 -14.74 -10.74 2.62
CA MET A 130 -14.28 -11.53 3.77
C MET A 130 -15.21 -11.33 4.97
N PRO A 131 -15.58 -12.37 5.73
CA PRO A 131 -16.38 -12.21 6.94
C PRO A 131 -15.70 -11.30 7.96
N LEU A 132 -16.41 -10.30 8.50
CA LEU A 132 -15.87 -9.29 9.40
C LEU A 132 -15.15 -9.91 10.61
N SER A 133 -15.70 -11.00 11.16
CA SER A 133 -15.09 -11.71 12.30
C SER A 133 -13.69 -12.26 11.97
N ARG A 134 -13.52 -12.85 10.78
CA ARG A 134 -12.22 -13.34 10.30
C ARG A 134 -11.26 -12.18 10.03
N PHE A 135 -11.75 -11.13 9.39
CA PHE A 135 -10.96 -9.94 9.13
C PHE A 135 -10.42 -9.36 10.44
N VAL A 136 -11.30 -9.02 11.40
CA VAL A 136 -10.91 -8.42 12.69
C VAL A 136 -9.95 -9.32 13.47
N LEU A 137 -10.19 -10.64 13.50
CA LEU A 137 -9.30 -11.57 14.21
C LEU A 137 -7.88 -11.54 13.67
N PHE A 138 -7.70 -11.71 12.36
CA PHE A 138 -6.37 -11.75 11.74
C PHE A 138 -5.72 -10.37 11.66
N ASP A 139 -6.50 -9.32 11.47
CA ASP A 139 -6.00 -7.95 11.43
C ASP A 139 -5.52 -7.49 12.81
N VAL A 140 -6.28 -7.72 13.88
CA VAL A 140 -5.86 -7.43 15.27
C VAL A 140 -4.58 -8.18 15.61
N LEU A 141 -4.48 -9.46 15.25
CA LEU A 141 -3.24 -10.23 15.48
C LEU A 141 -2.07 -9.65 14.69
N GLY A 142 -2.27 -9.26 13.44
CA GLY A 142 -1.24 -8.62 12.61
C GLY A 142 -0.80 -7.27 13.16
N ILE A 143 -1.75 -6.42 13.58
CA ILE A 143 -1.47 -5.14 14.21
C ILE A 143 -0.73 -5.35 15.53
N LEU A 144 -1.19 -6.27 16.37
CA LEU A 144 -0.56 -6.57 17.65
C LEU A 144 0.89 -7.04 17.49
N LEU A 145 1.14 -7.90 16.49
CA LEU A 145 2.51 -8.31 16.15
C LEU A 145 3.34 -7.12 15.68
N TRP A 146 2.80 -6.27 14.82
CA TRP A 146 3.50 -5.11 14.27
C TRP A 146 3.77 -4.05 15.35
N VAL A 147 2.75 -3.54 16.03
CA VAL A 147 2.88 -2.55 17.10
C VAL A 147 3.74 -3.13 18.24
N GLY A 148 3.43 -4.37 18.66
CA GLY A 148 4.14 -5.04 19.75
C GLY A 148 5.61 -5.23 19.46
N ALA A 149 5.97 -5.71 18.24
CA ALA A 149 7.36 -5.93 17.89
C ALA A 149 8.19 -4.64 17.97
N TYR A 150 7.74 -3.55 17.36
CA TYR A 150 8.51 -2.29 17.38
C TYR A 150 8.51 -1.62 18.76
N THR A 151 7.41 -1.68 19.50
CA THR A 151 7.36 -1.12 20.86
C THR A 151 8.23 -1.95 21.82
N LEU A 152 8.25 -3.29 21.69
CA LEU A 152 9.12 -4.16 22.49
C LEU A 152 10.60 -3.97 22.15
N VAL A 153 10.95 -3.76 20.88
CA VAL A 153 12.33 -3.42 20.51
C VAL A 153 12.75 -2.14 21.24
N GLY A 154 11.95 -1.08 21.19
CA GLY A 154 12.23 0.14 21.94
C GLY A 154 12.34 -0.08 23.44
N TYR A 155 11.47 -0.91 24.02
CA TYR A 155 11.46 -1.23 25.45
C TYR A 155 12.73 -1.96 25.90
N ILE A 156 13.15 -2.99 25.14
CA ILE A 156 14.32 -3.82 25.47
C ILE A 156 15.62 -3.00 25.33
N PHE A 157 15.71 -2.16 24.30
CA PHE A 157 16.89 -1.34 24.01
C PHE A 157 16.78 0.08 24.57
N SER A 158 15.99 0.30 25.63
CA SER A 158 15.77 1.64 26.18
C SER A 158 17.05 2.34 26.64
N GLU A 159 17.96 1.62 27.33
CA GLU A 159 19.22 2.16 27.81
C GLU A 159 20.22 2.49 26.68
N GLU A 160 20.27 1.62 25.66
CA GLU A 160 21.10 1.82 24.48
C GLU A 160 20.56 2.94 23.60
N LEU A 161 19.23 3.09 23.54
CA LEU A 161 18.58 4.15 22.77
C LEU A 161 18.85 5.53 23.40
N ASP A 162 18.83 5.66 24.72
CA ASP A 162 19.21 6.89 25.41
C ASP A 162 20.66 7.26 25.12
N ARG A 163 21.58 6.31 25.20
CA ARG A 163 23.00 6.52 24.81
C ARG A 163 23.15 6.90 23.35
N ALA A 164 22.40 6.22 22.44
CA ALA A 164 22.44 6.52 21.01
C ALA A 164 21.85 7.91 20.71
N LEU A 165 20.81 8.32 21.43
CA LEU A 165 20.23 9.67 21.32
C LEU A 165 21.18 10.75 21.81
N ASP A 166 21.95 10.51 22.87
CA ASP A 166 22.98 11.41 23.37
C ASP A 166 24.14 11.55 22.35
N TYR A 167 24.61 10.44 21.76
CA TYR A 167 25.59 10.46 20.67
C TYR A 167 25.03 11.10 19.38
N ALA A 168 23.76 10.83 19.03
CA ALA A 168 23.10 11.40 17.86
C ALA A 168 22.78 12.89 18.02
N GLY A 169 22.70 13.41 19.24
CA GLY A 169 22.47 14.82 19.51
C GLY A 169 23.53 15.74 18.90
N GLY A 170 24.78 15.25 18.77
CA GLY A 170 25.87 15.93 18.07
C GLY A 170 25.89 15.71 16.55
N MET A 171 25.42 14.56 16.06
CA MET A 171 25.45 14.16 14.64
C MET A 171 24.08 14.23 13.95
N GLY A 172 23.00 14.43 14.71
CA GLY A 172 21.63 14.26 14.24
C GLY A 172 21.21 15.15 13.07
N LYS A 173 21.71 16.37 13.00
CA LYS A 173 21.43 17.27 11.86
C LYS A 173 22.07 16.76 10.58
N THR A 174 23.32 16.31 10.64
CA THR A 174 24.04 15.81 9.47
C THR A 174 23.47 14.50 8.97
N LEU A 175 23.16 13.56 9.87
CA LEU A 175 22.54 12.29 9.52
C LEU A 175 21.12 12.49 8.96
N PHE A 176 20.33 13.37 9.55
CA PHE A 176 18.99 13.72 9.04
C PHE A 176 19.05 14.32 7.64
N VAL A 177 19.98 15.23 7.39
CA VAL A 177 20.18 15.84 6.06
C VAL A 177 20.64 14.79 5.05
N LEU A 178 21.54 13.87 5.43
CA LEU A 178 21.99 12.80 4.55
C LEU A 178 20.86 11.80 4.22
N VAL A 179 20.08 11.39 5.21
CA VAL A 179 18.94 10.46 5.01
C VAL A 179 17.83 11.14 4.21
N ALA A 180 17.45 12.37 4.57
CA ALA A 180 16.43 13.13 3.86
C ALA A 180 16.88 13.44 2.42
N GLY A 181 18.14 13.84 2.24
CA GLY A 181 18.75 14.08 0.93
C GLY A 181 18.79 12.80 0.08
N GLY A 182 19.25 11.70 0.65
CA GLY A 182 19.29 10.40 -0.02
C GLY A 182 17.91 9.92 -0.44
N LEU A 183 16.91 10.06 0.45
CA LEU A 183 15.52 9.70 0.14
C LEU A 183 14.95 10.60 -0.97
N THR A 184 15.23 11.90 -0.91
CA THR A 184 14.80 12.86 -1.95
C THR A 184 15.41 12.51 -3.31
N ILE A 185 16.73 12.24 -3.34
CA ILE A 185 17.44 11.82 -4.56
C ILE A 185 16.85 10.50 -5.09
N TYR A 186 16.60 9.53 -4.22
CA TYR A 186 15.99 8.25 -4.61
C TYR A 186 14.60 8.44 -5.23
N VAL A 187 13.75 9.26 -4.61
CA VAL A 187 12.39 9.55 -5.12
C VAL A 187 12.45 10.27 -6.47
N LEU A 188 13.30 11.28 -6.58
CA LEU A 188 13.50 12.04 -7.83
C LEU A 188 14.07 11.14 -8.94
N TRP A 189 15.02 10.28 -8.62
CA TRP A 189 15.59 9.31 -9.56
C TRP A 189 14.52 8.31 -10.04
N LYS A 190 13.77 7.72 -9.12
CA LYS A 190 12.67 6.80 -9.46
C LYS A 190 11.58 7.49 -10.27
N TYR A 191 11.24 8.75 -9.94
CA TYR A 191 10.30 9.55 -10.69
C TYR A 191 10.81 9.87 -12.12
N SER A 192 12.08 10.17 -12.27
CA SER A 192 12.69 10.45 -13.58
C SER A 192 12.74 9.20 -14.47
N LEU A 193 13.05 8.04 -13.88
CA LEU A 193 13.00 6.75 -14.58
C LEU A 193 11.57 6.45 -15.08
N ARG A 194 10.56 6.66 -14.23
CA ARG A 194 9.16 6.49 -14.61
C ARG A 194 8.75 7.42 -15.75
N ARG A 195 9.16 8.68 -15.69
CA ARG A 195 8.89 9.65 -16.78
C ARG A 195 9.55 9.24 -18.09
N ARG A 196 10.82 8.79 -18.05
CA ARG A 196 11.54 8.31 -19.24
C ARG A 196 10.86 7.05 -19.81
N PHE A 197 10.47 6.11 -18.97
CA PHE A 197 9.78 4.90 -19.40
C PHE A 197 8.44 5.23 -20.07
N ILE A 198 7.63 6.11 -19.50
CA ILE A 198 6.34 6.54 -20.08
C ILE A 198 6.55 7.30 -21.39
N SER A 199 7.61 8.12 -21.51
CA SER A 199 7.90 8.87 -22.74
C SER A 199 8.47 8.00 -23.86
N GLN A 200 9.03 6.83 -23.55
CA GLN A 200 9.52 5.87 -24.54
C GLN A 200 8.43 4.91 -25.05
N LEU A 201 7.31 4.79 -24.32
CA LEU A 201 6.13 4.08 -24.77
C LEU A 201 5.39 4.95 -25.81
N VAL A 202 5.89 4.99 -27.02
CA VAL A 202 5.13 5.47 -28.20
C VAL A 202 4.10 4.38 -28.54
N ILE A 203 3.09 4.21 -27.67
CA ILE A 203 1.95 3.36 -27.98
C ILE A 203 1.03 4.21 -28.86
N ALA A 204 0.85 3.79 -30.09
CA ALA A 204 -0.19 4.36 -30.96
C ALA A 204 -1.53 4.13 -30.23
N ARG A 205 -2.18 5.22 -29.82
CA ARG A 205 -3.48 5.15 -29.15
C ARG A 205 -4.55 5.39 -30.19
N ILE A 206 -5.54 4.53 -30.20
CA ILE A 206 -6.75 4.68 -31.02
C ILE A 206 -7.88 5.18 -30.11
N THR A 207 -8.68 6.11 -30.60
CA THR A 207 -9.88 6.55 -29.88
C THR A 207 -11.02 5.55 -30.06
N PRO A 208 -12.00 5.49 -29.14
CA PRO A 208 -13.17 4.62 -29.29
C PRO A 208 -13.93 4.87 -30.59
N ASP A 209 -14.03 6.12 -31.05
CA ASP A 209 -14.72 6.49 -32.29
C ASP A 209 -13.96 6.00 -33.52
N GLU A 210 -12.63 6.11 -33.54
CA GLU A 210 -11.79 5.57 -34.63
C GLU A 210 -11.85 4.04 -34.66
N LEU A 211 -11.83 3.37 -33.51
CA LEU A 211 -11.98 1.92 -33.43
C LEU A 211 -13.34 1.49 -33.99
N LYS A 212 -14.41 2.20 -33.64
CA LYS A 212 -15.75 1.93 -34.14
C LYS A 212 -15.83 2.12 -35.65
N GLN A 213 -15.27 3.20 -36.22
CA GLN A 213 -15.24 3.43 -37.64
C GLN A 213 -14.52 2.31 -38.41
N LYS A 214 -13.39 1.84 -37.89
CA LYS A 214 -12.65 0.73 -38.50
C LYS A 214 -13.43 -0.59 -38.43
N LEU A 215 -14.14 -0.85 -37.36
CA LEU A 215 -15.02 -2.03 -37.21
C LEU A 215 -16.22 -1.96 -38.19
N ASP A 216 -16.84 -0.80 -38.27
CA ASP A 216 -17.97 -0.56 -39.20
C ASP A 216 -17.52 -0.65 -40.65
N ALA A 217 -16.26 -0.33 -40.98
CA ALA A 217 -15.64 -0.51 -42.29
C ALA A 217 -15.28 -1.98 -42.60
N GLY A 218 -15.43 -2.90 -41.66
CA GLY A 218 -15.14 -4.33 -41.85
C GLY A 218 -13.65 -4.66 -41.81
N GLU A 219 -12.80 -3.81 -41.24
CA GLU A 219 -11.37 -4.08 -41.05
C GLU A 219 -11.15 -5.26 -40.09
N SER A 220 -10.21 -6.14 -40.45
CA SER A 220 -9.88 -7.32 -39.60
C SER A 220 -8.97 -6.93 -38.46
N ILE A 221 -9.58 -6.39 -37.40
CA ILE A 221 -8.87 -5.96 -36.18
C ILE A 221 -9.05 -7.01 -35.10
N MET A 222 -7.95 -7.38 -34.41
CA MET A 222 -8.02 -8.19 -33.21
C MET A 222 -8.14 -7.28 -31.99
N ILE A 223 -9.18 -7.46 -31.20
CA ILE A 223 -9.41 -6.69 -29.97
C ILE A 223 -9.14 -7.60 -28.77
N ILE A 224 -8.31 -7.15 -27.85
CA ILE A 224 -7.92 -7.91 -26.66
C ILE A 224 -8.29 -7.10 -25.42
N ASP A 225 -9.10 -7.73 -24.54
CA ASP A 225 -9.44 -7.21 -23.22
C ASP A 225 -8.45 -7.77 -22.19
N VAL A 226 -7.56 -6.91 -21.69
CA VAL A 226 -6.59 -7.26 -20.66
C VAL A 226 -6.94 -6.66 -19.30
N ARG A 227 -8.20 -6.25 -19.11
CA ARG A 227 -8.66 -5.73 -17.82
C ARG A 227 -8.47 -6.76 -16.72
N HIS A 228 -8.14 -6.25 -15.53
CA HIS A 228 -8.03 -7.09 -14.34
C HIS A 228 -9.38 -7.75 -14.01
N SER A 229 -9.37 -8.90 -13.32
CA SER A 229 -10.59 -9.65 -12.98
C SER A 229 -11.60 -8.80 -12.20
N LEU A 230 -11.12 -7.98 -11.26
CA LEU A 230 -11.96 -7.10 -10.45
C LEU A 230 -12.60 -5.96 -11.27
N ASP A 231 -11.89 -5.43 -12.25
CA ASP A 231 -12.43 -4.37 -13.13
C ASP A 231 -13.48 -4.93 -14.08
N PHE A 232 -13.27 -6.16 -14.54
CA PHE A 232 -14.25 -6.88 -15.35
C PHE A 232 -15.51 -7.27 -14.56
N GLU A 233 -15.36 -7.70 -13.30
CA GLU A 233 -16.52 -8.00 -12.44
C GLU A 233 -17.33 -6.74 -12.10
N ALA A 234 -16.66 -5.58 -12.02
CA ALA A 234 -17.32 -4.30 -11.77
C ALA A 234 -18.08 -3.77 -13.00
N ASP A 235 -17.61 -4.08 -14.21
CA ASP A 235 -18.23 -3.71 -15.49
C ASP A 235 -18.01 -4.83 -16.52
N PRO A 236 -18.92 -5.82 -16.60
CA PRO A 236 -18.75 -7.03 -17.43
C PRO A 236 -18.97 -6.79 -18.93
N TYR A 237 -19.23 -5.55 -19.36
CA TYR A 237 -19.40 -5.24 -20.79
C TYR A 237 -18.05 -5.29 -21.52
N VAL A 238 -18.03 -5.98 -22.66
CA VAL A 238 -16.86 -6.08 -23.55
C VAL A 238 -17.18 -5.48 -24.89
N ILE A 239 -16.15 -5.01 -25.60
CA ILE A 239 -16.29 -4.59 -27.00
C ILE A 239 -16.64 -5.82 -27.84
N PRO A 240 -17.64 -5.75 -28.74
CA PRO A 240 -18.03 -6.90 -29.56
C PRO A 240 -16.83 -7.49 -30.32
N GLY A 241 -16.64 -8.80 -30.19
CA GLY A 241 -15.52 -9.51 -30.81
C GLY A 241 -14.20 -9.47 -30.03
N ALA A 242 -14.15 -8.83 -28.86
CA ALA A 242 -12.94 -8.80 -28.03
C ALA A 242 -12.67 -10.17 -27.37
N LEU A 243 -11.42 -10.58 -27.41
CA LEU A 243 -10.92 -11.75 -26.69
C LEU A 243 -10.39 -11.32 -25.32
N ARG A 244 -10.94 -11.91 -24.27
CA ARG A 244 -10.45 -11.67 -22.92
C ARG A 244 -9.31 -12.61 -22.56
N MET A 245 -8.19 -12.04 -22.12
CA MET A 245 -7.03 -12.82 -21.64
C MET A 245 -6.22 -12.03 -20.62
N SER A 246 -5.45 -12.73 -19.78
CA SER A 246 -4.50 -12.06 -18.88
C SER A 246 -3.32 -11.49 -19.69
N LEU A 247 -2.61 -10.50 -19.12
CA LEU A 247 -1.42 -9.92 -19.74
C LEU A 247 -0.37 -10.98 -20.07
N ASP A 248 -0.15 -11.95 -19.15
CA ASP A 248 0.82 -13.04 -19.34
C ASP A 248 0.41 -13.98 -20.49
N GLN A 249 -0.90 -14.21 -20.65
CA GLN A 249 -1.44 -14.98 -21.76
C GLN A 249 -1.37 -14.19 -23.08
N ALA A 250 -1.58 -12.88 -23.03
CA ALA A 250 -1.49 -12.01 -24.19
C ALA A 250 -0.06 -11.98 -24.75
N GLU A 251 0.98 -11.89 -23.89
CA GLU A 251 2.38 -11.91 -24.34
C GLU A 251 2.78 -13.20 -25.07
N SER A 252 2.18 -14.32 -24.73
CA SER A 252 2.49 -15.63 -25.31
C SER A 252 1.51 -16.10 -26.38
N HIS A 253 0.50 -15.29 -26.71
CA HIS A 253 -0.58 -15.70 -27.62
C HIS A 253 -0.12 -15.69 -29.09
N PRO A 254 -0.23 -16.82 -29.80
CA PRO A 254 0.24 -16.93 -31.18
C PRO A 254 -0.38 -15.92 -32.16
N ALA A 255 -1.58 -15.42 -31.85
CA ALA A 255 -2.30 -14.46 -32.70
C ALA A 255 -1.67 -13.05 -32.68
N LEU A 256 -0.85 -12.69 -31.68
CA LEU A 256 -0.07 -11.44 -31.66
C LEU A 256 1.09 -11.43 -32.66
N SER A 257 1.50 -12.61 -33.15
CA SER A 257 2.52 -12.76 -34.20
C SER A 257 1.94 -12.68 -35.62
N SER A 258 0.62 -12.48 -35.79
CA SER A 258 -0.02 -12.37 -37.08
C SER A 258 0.03 -10.91 -37.59
N ASP A 259 0.05 -10.72 -38.90
CA ASP A 259 0.06 -9.40 -39.62
C ASP A 259 -1.25 -8.57 -39.46
N ARG A 260 -2.04 -8.87 -38.40
CA ARG A 260 -3.30 -8.17 -38.15
C ARG A 260 -3.09 -7.03 -37.15
N GLU A 261 -3.75 -5.91 -37.41
CA GLU A 261 -3.80 -4.80 -36.46
C GLU A 261 -4.44 -5.28 -35.17
N THR A 262 -3.71 -5.13 -34.05
CA THR A 262 -4.16 -5.58 -32.72
C THR A 262 -4.40 -4.37 -31.83
N VAL A 263 -5.59 -4.27 -31.28
CA VAL A 263 -5.98 -3.23 -30.33
C VAL A 263 -6.14 -3.87 -28.95
N VAL A 264 -5.34 -3.39 -28.00
CA VAL A 264 -5.39 -3.86 -26.61
C VAL A 264 -6.03 -2.76 -25.77
N TYR A 265 -7.03 -3.09 -24.98
CA TYR A 265 -7.62 -2.13 -24.04
C TYR A 265 -7.59 -2.63 -22.59
N CYS A 266 -7.37 -1.67 -21.69
CA CYS A 266 -7.44 -1.83 -20.24
C CYS A 266 -8.14 -0.58 -19.68
N THR A 267 -8.71 -0.68 -18.51
CA THR A 267 -9.29 0.47 -17.77
C THR A 267 -8.29 1.06 -16.82
#